data_80bb50f94c215985b3f164f95113be82
#
_entry.id   80bb50f94c215985b3f164f95113be82
#
_cell.length_a   1.000
_cell.length_b   1.000
_cell.length_c   1.000
_cell.angle_alpha   90.00
_cell.angle_beta   90.00
_cell.angle_gamma   90.00
#
_symmetry.space_group_name_H-M   'P 1'
#
loop_
_entity.id
_entity.type
_entity.pdbx_description
1 polymer ?
#
loop_
_entity_poly.entity_id
_entity_poly.type
_entity_poly.pdbx_seq_one_letter_code
_entity_poly.pdbx_strand_id
1 'polypeptide(L)'
;MPQIATLLLIASDVDLNENLASYFRDEGYRIVQTTEGMESLRLVRASRPDLIIVDAALSADGAVALCGMLRKETSAPLILLTAGDDEFEQIIGLDMGADLCMIKPLSLAEMRARVRALLRRAIGTAAKRPQSFSVGGLRLDVDRRRAWADEQELRLTSREFDLLAYFMRNRGLVLPREQLLKEVWGERVSNRSRTLEVHIRWLRQKVEPDPAQPTYIQTVRQIGYRFDAP
;
A
#
# COMPACT_ATOMS: atom_id res chain seq x y z
N MET A 1 -25.39 7.58 -2.26
CA MET A 1 -25.15 6.32 -2.97
C MET A 1 -23.75 5.85 -2.63
N PRO A 2 -23.51 4.57 -2.35
CA PRO A 2 -22.13 4.09 -2.15
C PRO A 2 -21.35 4.36 -3.45
N GLN A 3 -20.19 4.98 -3.31
CA GLN A 3 -19.31 5.29 -4.43
C GLN A 3 -18.76 3.95 -4.98
N ILE A 4 -19.00 3.68 -6.25
CA ILE A 4 -18.47 2.49 -6.92
C ILE A 4 -16.96 2.69 -7.07
N ALA A 5 -16.17 1.81 -6.45
CA ALA A 5 -14.72 1.90 -6.51
C ALA A 5 -14.21 1.61 -7.93
N THR A 6 -13.20 2.36 -8.33
CA THR A 6 -12.54 2.24 -9.64
C THR A 6 -11.24 1.46 -9.51
N LEU A 7 -11.10 0.37 -10.26
CA LEU A 7 -9.86 -0.41 -10.36
C LEU A 7 -9.17 -0.09 -11.69
N LEU A 8 -7.85 0.13 -11.65
CA LEU A 8 -7.02 0.22 -12.85
C LEU A 8 -6.23 -1.08 -13.01
N LEU A 9 -6.42 -1.76 -14.14
CA LEU A 9 -5.72 -2.99 -14.50
C LEU A 9 -4.67 -2.69 -15.56
N ILE A 10 -3.44 -3.13 -15.34
CA ILE A 10 -2.30 -2.90 -16.22
C ILE A 10 -1.62 -4.25 -16.45
N ALA A 11 -1.88 -4.89 -17.59
CA ALA A 11 -1.29 -6.17 -17.95
C ALA A 11 -1.10 -6.26 -19.45
N SER A 12 0.09 -6.70 -19.91
CA SER A 12 0.38 -6.90 -21.34
C SER A 12 -0.34 -8.11 -21.92
N ASP A 13 -0.63 -9.11 -21.10
CA ASP A 13 -1.44 -10.26 -21.46
C ASP A 13 -2.91 -9.84 -21.54
N VAL A 14 -3.44 -9.82 -22.77
CA VAL A 14 -4.82 -9.38 -23.07
C VAL A 14 -5.84 -10.31 -22.40
N ASP A 15 -5.60 -11.62 -22.42
CA ASP A 15 -6.52 -12.60 -21.84
C ASP A 15 -6.59 -12.46 -20.31
N LEU A 16 -5.45 -12.29 -19.65
CA LEU A 16 -5.39 -12.03 -18.21
C LEU A 16 -6.12 -10.72 -17.88
N ASN A 17 -5.87 -9.67 -18.67
CA ASN A 17 -6.45 -8.34 -18.45
C ASN A 17 -7.98 -8.39 -18.58
N GLU A 18 -8.50 -9.00 -19.65
CA GLU A 18 -9.94 -9.15 -19.88
C GLU A 18 -10.62 -10.06 -18.84
N ASN A 19 -9.97 -11.17 -18.47
CA ASN A 19 -10.51 -12.07 -17.44
C ASN A 19 -10.65 -11.36 -16.09
N LEU A 20 -9.63 -10.62 -15.67
CA LEU A 20 -9.68 -9.83 -14.45
C LEU A 20 -10.73 -8.71 -14.55
N ALA A 21 -10.78 -8.03 -15.70
CA ALA A 21 -11.74 -6.96 -15.93
C ALA A 21 -13.18 -7.45 -15.86
N SER A 22 -13.49 -8.56 -16.54
CA SER A 22 -14.83 -9.17 -16.49
C SER A 22 -15.21 -9.56 -15.08
N TYR A 23 -14.31 -10.29 -14.40
CA TYR A 23 -14.56 -10.74 -13.03
C TYR A 23 -14.87 -9.58 -12.07
N PHE A 24 -14.08 -8.51 -12.12
CA PHE A 24 -14.29 -7.38 -11.21
C PHE A 24 -15.46 -6.46 -11.62
N ARG A 25 -15.84 -6.41 -12.92
CA ARG A 25 -17.08 -5.76 -13.33
C ARG A 25 -18.31 -6.49 -12.75
N ASP A 26 -18.30 -7.82 -12.76
CA ASP A 26 -19.37 -8.63 -12.17
C ASP A 26 -19.46 -8.48 -10.65
N GLU A 27 -18.33 -8.20 -9.99
CA GLU A 27 -18.28 -7.84 -8.56
C GLU A 27 -18.71 -6.38 -8.28
N GLY A 28 -19.08 -5.62 -9.31
CA GLY A 28 -19.63 -4.26 -9.19
C GLY A 28 -18.58 -3.14 -9.17
N TYR A 29 -17.34 -3.39 -9.58
CA TYR A 29 -16.31 -2.37 -9.70
C TYR A 29 -16.34 -1.66 -11.06
N ARG A 30 -15.98 -0.39 -11.07
CA ARG A 30 -15.65 0.32 -12.31
C ARG A 30 -14.24 -0.07 -12.73
N ILE A 31 -14.07 -0.57 -13.97
CA ILE A 31 -12.78 -1.01 -14.47
C ILE A 31 -12.26 -0.04 -15.54
N VAL A 32 -11.02 0.38 -15.35
CA VAL A 32 -10.17 1.03 -16.35
C VAL A 32 -9.04 0.05 -16.64
N GLN A 33 -8.69 -0.18 -17.88
CA GLN A 33 -7.67 -1.16 -18.24
C GLN A 33 -6.76 -0.64 -19.33
N THR A 34 -5.50 -1.09 -19.31
CA THR A 34 -4.52 -0.85 -20.39
C THR A 34 -3.54 -2.01 -20.46
N THR A 35 -2.99 -2.23 -21.66
CA THR A 35 -1.89 -3.16 -21.89
C THR A 35 -0.53 -2.45 -21.91
N GLU A 36 -0.52 -1.11 -21.84
CA GLU A 36 0.67 -0.29 -21.95
C GLU A 36 1.01 0.38 -20.60
N GLY A 37 2.22 0.09 -20.11
CA GLY A 37 2.67 0.63 -18.84
C GLY A 37 2.70 2.16 -18.78
N MET A 38 3.19 2.82 -19.82
CA MET A 38 3.29 4.29 -19.85
C MET A 38 1.94 4.99 -19.98
N GLU A 39 0.96 4.39 -20.65
CA GLU A 39 -0.39 4.94 -20.71
C GLU A 39 -1.05 4.94 -19.34
N SER A 40 -0.69 4.00 -18.46
CA SER A 40 -1.26 3.90 -17.12
C SER A 40 -1.06 5.17 -16.29
N LEU A 41 0.04 5.89 -16.47
CA LEU A 41 0.29 7.16 -15.77
C LEU A 41 -0.76 8.22 -16.15
N ARG A 42 -1.14 8.29 -17.43
CA ARG A 42 -2.21 9.17 -17.91
C ARG A 42 -3.56 8.74 -17.33
N LEU A 43 -3.83 7.44 -17.33
CA LEU A 43 -5.07 6.88 -16.81
C LEU A 43 -5.22 7.08 -15.30
N VAL A 44 -4.15 6.98 -14.51
CA VAL A 44 -4.16 7.29 -13.08
C VAL A 44 -4.62 8.74 -12.83
N ARG A 45 -4.06 9.69 -13.58
CA ARG A 45 -4.45 11.12 -13.44
C ARG A 45 -5.89 11.36 -13.85
N ALA A 46 -6.35 10.71 -14.94
CA ALA A 46 -7.68 10.91 -15.50
C ALA A 46 -8.78 10.22 -14.69
N SER A 47 -8.57 8.95 -14.28
CA SER A 47 -9.60 8.14 -13.65
C SER A 47 -9.55 8.15 -12.11
N ARG A 48 -8.42 8.57 -11.52
CA ARG A 48 -8.17 8.56 -10.07
C ARG A 48 -8.60 7.22 -9.44
N PRO A 49 -7.96 6.11 -9.82
CA PRO A 49 -8.38 4.79 -9.36
C PRO A 49 -8.24 4.65 -7.85
N ASP A 50 -9.14 3.89 -7.26
CA ASP A 50 -9.13 3.55 -5.84
C ASP A 50 -8.16 2.38 -5.53
N LEU A 51 -7.77 1.59 -6.54
CA LEU A 51 -6.77 0.54 -6.46
C LEU A 51 -6.20 0.24 -7.85
N ILE A 52 -4.92 -0.13 -7.90
CA ILE A 52 -4.20 -0.46 -9.14
C ILE A 52 -3.69 -1.89 -9.05
N ILE A 53 -3.82 -2.66 -10.15
CA ILE A 53 -3.24 -3.99 -10.31
C ILE A 53 -2.28 -3.93 -11.49
N VAL A 54 -1.02 -4.30 -11.28
CA VAL A 54 0.05 -4.30 -12.29
C VAL A 54 0.56 -5.71 -12.47
N ASP A 55 0.64 -6.18 -13.71
CA ASP A 55 1.31 -7.44 -14.04
C ASP A 55 2.81 -7.21 -14.26
N ALA A 56 3.65 -7.98 -13.57
CA ALA A 56 5.10 -7.93 -13.71
C ALA A 56 5.57 -8.32 -15.12
N ALA A 57 4.80 -9.10 -15.87
CA ALA A 57 5.11 -9.50 -17.25
C ALA A 57 5.07 -8.35 -18.28
N LEU A 58 4.73 -7.11 -17.87
CA LEU A 58 4.74 -5.93 -18.77
C LEU A 58 6.11 -5.65 -19.41
N SER A 59 7.21 -5.94 -18.74
CA SER A 59 8.59 -6.13 -19.22
C SER A 59 9.50 -6.43 -18.02
N ALA A 60 10.59 -7.16 -18.22
CA ALA A 60 11.45 -7.63 -17.14
C ALA A 60 11.98 -6.51 -16.20
N ASP A 61 12.21 -5.31 -16.76
CA ASP A 61 12.63 -4.13 -15.97
C ASP A 61 11.51 -3.08 -15.79
N GLY A 62 10.37 -3.26 -16.48
CA GLY A 62 9.37 -2.20 -16.64
C GLY A 62 8.35 -2.13 -15.52
N ALA A 63 7.86 -3.27 -15.01
CA ALA A 63 6.76 -3.27 -14.05
C ALA A 63 7.18 -2.73 -12.69
N VAL A 64 8.37 -3.06 -12.24
CA VAL A 64 8.94 -2.56 -10.97
C VAL A 64 9.21 -1.06 -11.06
N ALA A 65 9.83 -0.60 -12.15
CA ALA A 65 10.03 0.83 -12.42
C ALA A 65 8.69 1.57 -12.53
N LEU A 66 7.70 0.95 -13.19
CA LEU A 66 6.35 1.48 -13.30
C LEU A 66 5.68 1.66 -11.93
N CYS A 67 5.84 0.72 -11.00
CA CYS A 67 5.35 0.87 -9.63
C CYS A 67 5.90 2.15 -8.97
N GLY A 68 7.19 2.41 -9.11
CA GLY A 68 7.84 3.62 -8.62
C GLY A 68 7.33 4.90 -9.28
N MET A 69 7.02 4.86 -10.58
CA MET A 69 6.43 6.01 -11.29
C MET A 69 4.98 6.24 -10.85
N LEU A 70 4.18 5.18 -10.74
CA LEU A 70 2.79 5.24 -10.27
C LEU A 70 2.71 5.82 -8.86
N ARG A 71 3.66 5.48 -7.98
CA ARG A 71 3.71 6.02 -6.61
C ARG A 71 3.92 7.51 -6.52
N LYS A 72 4.59 8.11 -7.50
CA LYS A 72 4.72 9.57 -7.58
C LYS A 72 3.40 10.25 -7.94
N GLU A 73 2.51 9.54 -8.62
CA GLU A 73 1.24 10.07 -9.12
C GLU A 73 0.06 9.82 -8.17
N THR A 74 0.10 8.72 -7.39
CA THR A 74 -1.04 8.31 -6.55
C THR A 74 -0.63 7.59 -5.28
N SER A 75 -1.46 7.72 -4.24
CA SER A 75 -1.40 6.92 -3.02
C SER A 75 -2.36 5.73 -3.03
N ALA A 76 -3.08 5.47 -4.13
CA ALA A 76 -3.97 4.31 -4.24
C ALA A 76 -3.21 3.00 -3.97
N PRO A 77 -3.82 2.01 -3.31
CA PRO A 77 -3.21 0.69 -3.14
C PRO A 77 -2.80 0.08 -4.47
N LEU A 78 -1.60 -0.52 -4.49
CA LEU A 78 -1.01 -1.14 -5.67
C LEU A 78 -0.72 -2.62 -5.40
N ILE A 79 -1.28 -3.50 -6.23
CA ILE A 79 -0.99 -4.94 -6.24
C ILE A 79 -0.08 -5.22 -7.42
N LEU A 80 1.06 -5.88 -7.19
CA LEU A 80 1.94 -6.39 -8.23
C LEU A 80 1.71 -7.90 -8.38
N LEU A 81 1.48 -8.36 -9.63
CA LEU A 81 1.34 -9.77 -9.97
C LEU A 81 2.67 -10.28 -10.51
N THR A 82 3.29 -11.25 -9.84
CA THR A 82 4.59 -11.84 -10.21
C THR A 82 4.43 -13.23 -10.81
N ALA A 83 5.36 -13.65 -11.68
CA ALA A 83 5.29 -14.93 -12.38
C ALA A 83 5.86 -16.11 -11.55
N GLY A 84 6.60 -15.83 -10.49
CA GLY A 84 7.30 -16.86 -9.73
C GLY A 84 7.50 -16.51 -8.26
N ASP A 85 8.06 -17.46 -7.54
CA ASP A 85 8.35 -17.37 -6.10
C ASP A 85 9.70 -16.64 -5.84
N ASP A 86 10.16 -15.83 -6.80
CA ASP A 86 11.39 -15.08 -6.65
C ASP A 86 11.21 -14.01 -5.56
N GLU A 87 11.76 -14.31 -4.40
CA GLU A 87 11.74 -13.42 -3.23
C GLU A 87 12.37 -12.06 -3.56
N PHE A 88 13.33 -12.03 -4.48
CA PHE A 88 14.01 -10.80 -4.88
C PHE A 88 13.07 -9.89 -5.69
N GLU A 89 12.32 -10.43 -6.67
CA GLU A 89 11.33 -9.68 -7.44
C GLU A 89 10.23 -9.10 -6.53
N GLN A 90 9.76 -9.89 -5.56
CA GLN A 90 8.76 -9.46 -4.59
C GLN A 90 9.30 -8.33 -3.68
N ILE A 91 10.53 -8.46 -3.19
CA ILE A 91 11.16 -7.44 -2.35
C ILE A 91 11.31 -6.14 -3.14
N ILE A 92 11.82 -6.19 -4.37
CA ILE A 92 11.98 -5.00 -5.20
C ILE A 92 10.61 -4.38 -5.53
N GLY A 93 9.60 -5.20 -5.85
CA GLY A 93 8.25 -4.70 -6.12
C GLY A 93 7.67 -3.93 -4.93
N LEU A 94 7.85 -4.45 -3.72
CA LEU A 94 7.45 -3.77 -2.48
C LEU A 94 8.29 -2.51 -2.23
N ASP A 95 9.60 -2.56 -2.46
CA ASP A 95 10.53 -1.43 -2.35
C ASP A 95 10.14 -0.29 -3.28
N MET A 96 9.68 -0.61 -4.47
CA MET A 96 9.25 0.36 -5.46
C MET A 96 7.81 0.86 -5.26
N GLY A 97 7.14 0.37 -4.22
CA GLY A 97 5.87 0.95 -3.77
C GLY A 97 4.63 0.09 -3.98
N ALA A 98 4.75 -1.20 -4.33
CA ALA A 98 3.61 -2.11 -4.24
C ALA A 98 3.19 -2.30 -2.78
N ASP A 99 1.88 -2.31 -2.52
CA ASP A 99 1.34 -2.62 -1.19
C ASP A 99 1.22 -4.12 -0.96
N LEU A 100 1.17 -4.89 -2.05
CA LEU A 100 1.04 -6.33 -2.04
C LEU A 100 1.62 -6.91 -3.33
N CYS A 101 2.37 -8.02 -3.20
CA CYS A 101 2.72 -8.89 -4.33
C CYS A 101 1.87 -10.16 -4.27
N MET A 102 1.40 -10.61 -5.44
CA MET A 102 0.66 -11.87 -5.60
C MET A 102 1.31 -12.69 -6.71
N ILE A 103 1.49 -13.99 -6.43
CA ILE A 103 2.16 -14.92 -7.35
C ILE A 103 1.12 -15.56 -8.27
N LYS A 104 1.43 -15.63 -9.56
CA LYS A 104 0.65 -16.42 -10.53
C LYS A 104 1.00 -17.91 -10.43
N PRO A 105 0.05 -18.86 -10.59
CA PRO A 105 -1.33 -18.67 -11.01
C PRO A 105 -2.23 -18.09 -9.91
N LEU A 106 -3.17 -17.21 -10.31
CA LEU A 106 -4.00 -16.44 -9.40
C LEU A 106 -5.30 -17.16 -9.05
N SER A 107 -5.62 -17.19 -7.77
CA SER A 107 -6.98 -17.47 -7.33
C SER A 107 -7.80 -16.17 -7.37
N LEU A 108 -8.83 -16.12 -8.24
CA LEU A 108 -9.73 -14.96 -8.32
C LEU A 108 -10.42 -14.67 -6.97
N ALA A 109 -10.76 -15.73 -6.22
CA ALA A 109 -11.34 -15.59 -4.89
C ALA A 109 -10.36 -14.96 -3.89
N GLU A 110 -9.07 -15.35 -3.94
CA GLU A 110 -8.03 -14.72 -3.11
C GLU A 110 -7.81 -13.27 -3.53
N MET A 111 -7.69 -13.02 -4.84
CA MET A 111 -7.51 -11.65 -5.35
C MET A 111 -8.67 -10.75 -4.91
N ARG A 112 -9.94 -11.21 -5.02
CA ARG A 112 -11.10 -10.48 -4.51
C ARG A 112 -10.97 -10.14 -3.03
N ALA A 113 -10.57 -11.11 -2.22
CA ALA A 113 -10.41 -10.89 -0.78
C ALA A 113 -9.33 -9.82 -0.49
N ARG A 114 -8.22 -9.84 -1.25
CA ARG A 114 -7.13 -8.86 -1.13
C ARG A 114 -7.58 -7.47 -1.59
N VAL A 115 -8.22 -7.37 -2.75
CA VAL A 115 -8.77 -6.12 -3.27
C VAL A 115 -9.75 -5.49 -2.26
N ARG A 116 -10.72 -6.27 -1.75
CA ARG A 116 -11.65 -5.78 -0.72
C ARG A 116 -10.94 -5.33 0.55
N ALA A 117 -9.91 -6.05 0.99
CA ALA A 117 -9.14 -5.68 2.18
C ALA A 117 -8.40 -4.36 1.98
N LEU A 118 -7.76 -4.17 0.84
CA LEU A 118 -7.04 -2.94 0.51
C LEU A 118 -7.99 -1.76 0.33
N LEU A 119 -9.10 -1.94 -0.41
CA LEU A 119 -10.10 -0.90 -0.59
C LEU A 119 -10.77 -0.49 0.73
N ARG A 120 -11.09 -1.44 1.60
CA ARG A 120 -11.65 -1.14 2.94
C ARG A 120 -10.69 -0.27 3.75
N ARG A 121 -9.39 -0.48 3.62
CA ARG A 121 -8.36 0.35 4.27
C ARG A 121 -8.23 1.72 3.60
N ALA A 122 -8.31 1.78 2.28
CA ALA A 122 -8.14 3.00 1.50
C ALA A 122 -9.38 3.92 1.55
N ILE A 123 -10.60 3.35 1.44
CA ILE A 123 -11.86 4.14 1.34
C ILE A 123 -12.44 4.44 2.73
N GLY A 124 -11.96 3.77 3.78
CA GLY A 124 -12.46 3.94 5.14
C GLY A 124 -13.86 3.37 5.37
N THR A 125 -14.08 2.68 6.45
CA THR A 125 -15.42 2.27 6.86
C THR A 125 -16.17 3.46 7.46
N ALA A 126 -17.13 3.98 6.74
CA ALA A 126 -18.11 4.92 7.28
C ALA A 126 -18.91 4.23 8.41
N ALA A 127 -18.55 4.44 9.63
CA ALA A 127 -19.35 4.41 10.87
C ALA A 127 -18.48 4.15 12.13
N LYS A 128 -17.48 4.98 12.39
CA LYS A 128 -16.93 5.14 13.73
C LYS A 128 -16.60 6.61 13.95
N ARG A 129 -16.71 7.06 15.22
CA ARG A 129 -16.38 8.44 15.62
C ARG A 129 -15.08 8.90 14.96
N PRO A 130 -14.98 10.14 14.50
CA PRO A 130 -13.79 10.65 13.82
C PRO A 130 -12.55 10.33 14.65
N GLN A 131 -11.68 9.48 14.11
CA GLN A 131 -10.45 9.11 14.77
C GLN A 131 -9.34 10.00 14.23
N SER A 132 -8.95 10.99 15.01
CA SER A 132 -7.76 11.79 14.75
C SER A 132 -6.72 11.54 15.85
N PHE A 133 -5.47 11.45 15.47
CA PHE A 133 -4.36 11.35 16.40
C PHE A 133 -3.44 12.55 16.22
N SER A 134 -2.90 13.06 17.34
CA SER A 134 -1.85 14.07 17.31
C SER A 134 -0.77 13.66 18.30
N VAL A 135 0.48 13.62 17.83
CA VAL A 135 1.65 13.27 18.63
C VAL A 135 2.83 14.12 18.17
N GLY A 136 3.31 15.03 19.03
CA GLY A 136 4.29 16.04 18.63
C GLY A 136 3.76 16.89 17.47
N GLY A 137 4.56 17.08 16.43
CA GLY A 137 4.16 17.75 15.20
C GLY A 137 3.34 16.91 14.22
N LEU A 138 3.16 15.59 14.50
CA LEU A 138 2.43 14.70 13.61
C LEU A 138 0.93 14.70 13.91
N ARG A 139 0.12 14.85 12.86
CA ARG A 139 -1.34 14.75 12.90
C ARG A 139 -1.84 13.74 11.87
N LEU A 140 -2.79 12.90 12.26
CA LEU A 140 -3.39 11.88 11.43
C LEU A 140 -4.91 11.96 11.51
N ASP A 141 -5.58 12.08 10.37
CA ASP A 141 -7.03 11.92 10.20
C ASP A 141 -7.25 10.52 9.59
N VAL A 142 -7.68 9.58 10.42
CA VAL A 142 -7.85 8.18 10.00
C VAL A 142 -9.02 8.06 9.02
N ASP A 143 -10.08 8.82 9.22
CA ASP A 143 -11.29 8.72 8.41
C ASP A 143 -11.07 9.26 7.00
N ARG A 144 -10.31 10.36 6.88
CA ARG A 144 -9.95 10.95 5.58
C ARG A 144 -8.65 10.41 5.00
N ARG A 145 -7.96 9.53 5.73
CA ARG A 145 -6.64 8.98 5.38
C ARG A 145 -5.62 10.07 5.01
N ARG A 146 -5.60 11.14 5.80
CA ARG A 146 -4.67 12.25 5.63
C ARG A 146 -3.72 12.34 6.83
N ALA A 147 -2.49 12.71 6.57
CA ALA A 147 -1.46 12.89 7.59
C ALA A 147 -0.74 14.22 7.36
N TRP A 148 -0.26 14.82 8.43
CA TRP A 148 0.52 16.06 8.40
C TRP A 148 1.70 15.93 9.35
N ALA A 149 2.83 16.53 8.96
CA ALA A 149 3.93 16.90 9.83
C ALA A 149 3.92 18.41 9.96
N ASP A 150 3.70 18.91 11.16
CA ASP A 150 3.38 20.31 11.45
C ASP A 150 2.21 20.79 10.59
N GLU A 151 2.42 21.74 9.69
CA GLU A 151 1.40 22.27 8.78
C GLU A 151 1.43 21.62 7.39
N GLN A 152 2.44 20.79 7.11
CA GLN A 152 2.64 20.21 5.79
C GLN A 152 1.94 18.86 5.67
N GLU A 153 1.09 18.70 4.65
CA GLU A 153 0.44 17.41 4.35
C GLU A 153 1.45 16.40 3.80
N LEU A 154 1.48 15.22 4.42
CA LEU A 154 2.35 14.12 4.04
C LEU A 154 1.71 13.26 2.95
N ARG A 155 2.45 12.94 1.91
CA ARG A 155 2.04 11.94 0.90
C ARG A 155 2.49 10.55 1.35
N LEU A 156 1.61 9.85 2.05
CA LEU A 156 1.82 8.48 2.49
C LEU A 156 1.16 7.49 1.52
N THR A 157 1.82 6.37 1.26
CA THR A 157 1.15 5.21 0.64
C THR A 157 0.15 4.60 1.61
N SER A 158 -0.74 3.71 1.13
CA SER A 158 -1.72 3.05 2.01
C SER A 158 -1.06 2.30 3.16
N ARG A 159 0.09 1.63 2.91
CA ARG A 159 0.81 0.87 3.95
C ARG A 159 1.53 1.77 4.95
N GLU A 160 2.17 2.83 4.47
CA GLU A 160 2.78 3.81 5.36
C GLU A 160 1.74 4.49 6.25
N PHE A 161 0.58 4.81 5.69
CA PHE A 161 -0.53 5.36 6.46
C PHE A 161 -1.03 4.39 7.53
N ASP A 162 -1.30 3.13 7.15
CA ASP A 162 -1.77 2.09 8.07
C ASP A 162 -0.76 1.83 9.19
N LEU A 163 0.53 1.82 8.84
CA LEU A 163 1.63 1.64 9.78
C LEU A 163 1.70 2.82 10.77
N LEU A 164 1.63 4.06 10.27
CA LEU A 164 1.61 5.26 11.11
C LEU A 164 0.38 5.27 12.03
N ALA A 165 -0.80 4.94 11.49
CA ALA A 165 -2.03 4.87 12.27
C ALA A 165 -1.94 3.81 13.38
N TYR A 166 -1.33 2.67 13.10
CA TYR A 166 -1.13 1.62 14.09
C TYR A 166 -0.14 2.05 15.19
N PHE A 167 0.95 2.71 14.81
CA PHE A 167 1.90 3.30 15.76
C PHE A 167 1.26 4.34 16.66
N MET A 168 0.53 5.30 16.10
CA MET A 168 -0.10 6.38 16.88
C MET A 168 -1.18 5.85 17.83
N ARG A 169 -1.91 4.79 17.45
CA ARG A 169 -2.87 4.11 18.35
C ARG A 169 -2.20 3.42 19.53
N ASN A 170 -0.98 2.92 19.34
CA ASN A 170 -0.22 2.15 20.33
C ASN A 170 1.00 2.94 20.84
N ARG A 171 0.85 4.27 20.94
CA ARG A 171 1.93 5.15 21.39
C ARG A 171 2.55 4.68 22.72
N GLY A 172 3.88 4.74 22.81
CA GLY A 172 4.66 4.36 23.98
C GLY A 172 4.90 2.85 24.13
N LEU A 173 4.14 2.01 23.41
CA LEU A 173 4.29 0.57 23.47
C LEU A 173 5.39 0.08 22.52
N VAL A 174 6.13 -0.95 22.98
CA VAL A 174 7.04 -1.69 22.08
C VAL A 174 6.22 -2.70 21.31
N LEU A 175 6.17 -2.55 19.99
CA LEU A 175 5.41 -3.39 19.09
C LEU A 175 6.32 -4.42 18.44
N PRO A 176 6.13 -5.72 18.71
CA PRO A 176 6.89 -6.78 18.07
C PRO A 176 6.75 -6.76 16.55
N ARG A 177 7.83 -7.14 15.84
CA ARG A 177 7.85 -7.22 14.38
C ARG A 177 6.67 -8.03 13.80
N GLU A 178 6.41 -9.21 14.38
CA GLU A 178 5.32 -10.10 13.96
C GLU A 178 3.95 -9.43 14.09
N GLN A 179 3.74 -8.72 15.18
CA GLN A 179 2.51 -7.99 15.42
C GLN A 179 2.29 -6.90 14.38
N LEU A 180 3.34 -6.11 14.06
CA LEU A 180 3.28 -5.08 13.02
C LEU A 180 2.97 -5.66 11.64
N LEU A 181 3.62 -6.77 11.28
CA LEU A 181 3.35 -7.48 10.02
C LEU A 181 1.91 -8.00 9.96
N LYS A 182 1.45 -8.66 11.01
CA LYS A 182 0.10 -9.21 11.09
C LYS A 182 -0.97 -8.12 10.97
N GLU A 183 -0.83 -7.05 11.72
CA GLU A 183 -1.84 -5.98 11.80
C GLU A 183 -1.91 -5.12 10.55
N VAL A 184 -0.77 -4.86 9.91
CA VAL A 184 -0.71 -3.98 8.73
C VAL A 184 -0.81 -4.77 7.43
N TRP A 185 -0.22 -5.96 7.32
CA TRP A 185 -0.22 -6.76 6.07
C TRP A 185 -1.11 -8.01 6.15
N GLY A 186 -1.49 -8.48 7.33
CA GLY A 186 -2.30 -9.67 7.54
C GLY A 186 -1.48 -10.94 7.84
N GLU A 187 -2.17 -12.03 8.19
CA GLU A 187 -1.55 -13.25 8.75
C GLU A 187 -0.63 -14.04 7.80
N ARG A 188 -0.71 -13.80 6.48
CA ARG A 188 0.03 -14.57 5.47
C ARG A 188 1.40 -14.00 5.09
N VAL A 189 1.80 -12.88 5.66
CA VAL A 189 3.13 -12.32 5.37
C VAL A 189 4.18 -13.02 6.21
N SER A 190 5.18 -13.61 5.56
CA SER A 190 6.28 -14.29 6.23
C SER A 190 7.05 -13.34 7.16
N ASN A 191 7.36 -13.81 8.37
CA ASN A 191 8.23 -13.10 9.31
C ASN A 191 9.66 -12.88 8.80
N ARG A 192 10.08 -13.56 7.74
CA ARG A 192 11.39 -13.41 7.10
C ARG A 192 11.41 -12.29 6.06
N SER A 193 10.24 -11.79 5.65
CA SER A 193 10.13 -10.70 4.67
C SER A 193 10.73 -9.40 5.21
N ARG A 194 11.52 -8.69 4.41
CA ARG A 194 12.06 -7.36 4.74
C ARG A 194 11.05 -6.22 4.53
N THR A 195 9.81 -6.57 4.23
CA THR A 195 8.73 -5.60 3.93
C THR A 195 8.57 -4.54 5.01
N LEU A 196 8.61 -4.95 6.28
CA LEU A 196 8.42 -4.01 7.40
C LEU A 196 9.56 -2.98 7.47
N GLU A 197 10.82 -3.43 7.37
CA GLU A 197 11.99 -2.54 7.46
C GLU A 197 11.98 -1.47 6.38
N VAL A 198 11.59 -1.87 5.18
CA VAL A 198 11.49 -0.98 4.02
C VAL A 198 10.45 0.10 4.27
N HIS A 199 9.25 -0.28 4.69
CA HIS A 199 8.18 0.68 4.98
C HIS A 199 8.51 1.55 6.21
N ILE A 200 9.18 1.02 7.22
CA ILE A 200 9.71 1.81 8.34
C ILE A 200 10.72 2.86 7.84
N ARG A 201 11.65 2.46 6.96
CA ARG A 201 12.62 3.39 6.38
C ARG A 201 11.92 4.51 5.62
N TRP A 202 10.98 4.19 4.75
CA TRP A 202 10.25 5.19 3.99
C TRP A 202 9.37 6.08 4.86
N LEU A 203 8.71 5.50 5.85
CA LEU A 203 7.91 6.27 6.77
C LEU A 203 8.79 7.26 7.56
N ARG A 204 9.97 6.82 8.05
CA ARG A 204 10.94 7.71 8.69
C ARG A 204 11.35 8.87 7.80
N GLN A 205 11.60 8.63 6.51
CA GLN A 205 11.95 9.69 5.56
C GLN A 205 10.88 10.79 5.44
N LYS A 206 9.64 10.49 5.85
CA LYS A 206 8.50 11.40 5.73
C LYS A 206 8.08 12.04 7.07
N VAL A 207 8.28 11.34 8.18
CA VAL A 207 7.78 11.78 9.49
C VAL A 207 8.87 12.22 10.45
N GLU A 208 10.13 11.82 10.25
CA GLU A 208 11.22 12.20 11.13
C GLU A 208 11.88 13.51 10.66
N PRO A 209 12.25 14.40 11.58
CA PRO A 209 13.11 15.55 11.24
C PRO A 209 14.47 15.11 10.69
N ASP A 210 15.06 14.06 11.27
CA ASP A 210 16.27 13.39 10.78
C ASP A 210 16.03 11.87 10.74
N PRO A 211 15.87 11.27 9.53
CA PRO A 211 15.67 9.84 9.39
C PRO A 211 16.82 8.96 9.90
N ALA A 212 18.04 9.53 10.01
CA ALA A 212 19.20 8.80 10.54
C ALA A 212 19.20 8.75 12.08
N GLN A 213 18.53 9.70 12.72
CA GLN A 213 18.35 9.77 14.16
C GLN A 213 16.86 9.81 14.53
N PRO A 214 16.12 8.72 14.31
CA PRO A 214 14.66 8.71 14.43
C PRO A 214 14.22 8.92 15.89
N THR A 215 13.35 9.90 16.07
CA THR A 215 12.77 10.28 17.38
C THR A 215 11.35 9.74 17.54
N TYR A 216 10.55 9.72 16.48
CA TYR A 216 9.20 9.18 16.53
C TYR A 216 9.18 7.65 16.46
N ILE A 217 9.85 7.04 15.47
CA ILE A 217 9.86 5.59 15.25
C ILE A 217 11.21 5.04 15.68
N GLN A 218 11.31 4.61 16.92
CA GLN A 218 12.54 4.07 17.50
C GLN A 218 12.64 2.56 17.29
N THR A 219 13.85 2.07 16.94
CA THR A 219 14.11 0.63 16.84
C THR A 219 14.44 0.07 18.22
N VAL A 220 13.68 -0.93 18.65
CA VAL A 220 14.00 -1.73 19.84
C VAL A 220 14.65 -3.02 19.39
N ARG A 221 15.99 -3.10 19.54
CA ARG A 221 16.81 -4.20 19.01
C ARG A 221 16.23 -5.56 19.40
N GLN A 222 16.17 -6.48 18.45
CA GLN A 222 15.70 -7.87 18.57
C GLN A 222 14.18 -8.02 18.89
N ILE A 223 13.44 -6.93 19.11
CA ILE A 223 12.02 -6.99 19.46
C ILE A 223 11.14 -6.39 18.34
N GLY A 224 11.39 -5.15 17.96
CA GLY A 224 10.54 -4.45 17.01
C GLY A 224 10.73 -2.93 17.06
N TYR A 225 9.63 -2.21 17.14
CA TYR A 225 9.64 -0.75 17.08
C TYR A 225 8.75 -0.13 18.16
N ARG A 226 9.09 1.07 18.59
CA ARG A 226 8.29 1.89 19.49
C ARG A 226 8.05 3.26 18.84
N PHE A 227 6.85 3.76 18.95
CA PHE A 227 6.48 5.09 18.50
C PHE A 227 6.21 5.99 19.71
N ASP A 228 6.85 7.15 19.73
CA ASP A 228 6.60 8.16 20.77
C ASP A 228 6.82 9.57 20.20
N ALA A 229 6.50 10.60 20.97
CA ALA A 229 6.88 11.98 20.67
C ALA A 229 8.37 12.20 20.98
N PRO A 230 9.04 13.11 20.25
CA PRO A 230 10.37 13.58 20.60
C PRO A 230 10.38 14.24 21.98
#